data_cf42f91313e1edf3d9b216e7a4bd375e
#
_entry.id   cf42f91313e1edf3d9b216e7a4bd375e
#
_cell.length_a   1.000
_cell.length_b   1.000
_cell.length_c   1.000
_cell.angle_alpha   90.00
_cell.angle_beta   90.00
_cell.angle_gamma   90.00
#
_symmetry.space_group_name_H-M   'P 1'
#
loop_
_entity.id
_entity.type
_entity.pdbx_description
1 polymer ?
#
loop_
_entity_poly.entity_id
_entity_poly.type
_entity_poly.pdbx_seq_one_letter_code
_entity_poly.pdbx_strand_id
1 'polypeptide(L)'
;MSVVSFKGVRVLDAGGARFFPFLSWDGLLKKEDSREGGRRGGFLFPGVWDFHVHGGGGFSLASSSLREVRGALRAQYLHGTSALLAALPLMGPEALEECLSCLEEVKGESRPGEAKLLGVYLEGPFINPEKVGGMNARGLAGWSVEGFLALLDRYPGLVRVVTIAPERPEAERIIPALVERGVVVAIGHTQAGEEEAMRAIALGARLATHLFNAMGSFHHRAPGAALTCLLDTRVVVEFIPEKGHLHPLVQQFIVKLRKGEGLLPVSDGTPLSAGGPEETVWMGVKVAKQGRAVVREDGRLFGSAITLLEGLLFLDREGIWALDESVPALLGSASALVGEEAPQVGPGYGGPLYYLSPEGELEVVA
;
A
#
# COMPACT_ATOMS: atom_id res chain seq x y z
N MET A 1 -7.11 23.93 21.38
CA MET A 1 -6.19 22.77 21.38
C MET A 1 -5.06 23.04 22.35
N SER A 2 -4.67 22.07 23.16
CA SER A 2 -3.51 22.22 24.04
C SER A 2 -2.22 22.17 23.20
N VAL A 3 -1.25 23.05 23.51
CA VAL A 3 0.05 23.06 22.82
C VAL A 3 0.82 21.79 23.16
N VAL A 4 1.26 21.05 22.15
CA VAL A 4 2.12 19.87 22.29
C VAL A 4 3.55 20.26 21.93
N SER A 5 4.53 19.97 22.80
CA SER A 5 5.93 20.29 22.59
C SER A 5 6.78 19.04 22.39
N PHE A 6 7.81 19.15 21.54
CA PHE A 6 8.73 18.09 21.18
C PHE A 6 10.18 18.58 21.34
N LYS A 7 11.06 17.75 21.90
CA LYS A 7 12.46 18.07 22.13
C LYS A 7 13.37 16.99 21.56
N GLY A 8 14.32 17.39 20.69
CA GLY A 8 15.30 16.48 20.11
C GLY A 8 14.66 15.39 19.24
N VAL A 9 13.71 15.78 18.37
CA VAL A 9 12.99 14.84 17.48
C VAL A 9 13.58 14.84 16.08
N ARG A 10 13.42 13.73 15.36
CA ARG A 10 13.63 13.64 13.91
C ARG A 10 12.29 13.77 13.19
N VAL A 11 12.25 14.60 12.17
CA VAL A 11 11.11 14.72 11.26
C VAL A 11 11.40 13.86 10.03
N LEU A 12 10.50 12.94 9.69
CA LEU A 12 10.59 12.06 8.53
C LEU A 12 9.50 12.44 7.54
N ASP A 13 9.85 12.79 6.33
CA ASP A 13 8.93 13.07 5.22
C ASP A 13 9.59 12.79 3.86
N ALA A 14 8.92 13.07 2.76
CA ALA A 14 9.45 12.89 1.42
C ALA A 14 10.76 13.68 1.15
N GLY A 15 11.04 14.72 1.91
CA GLY A 15 12.28 15.50 1.84
C GLY A 15 13.45 14.89 2.63
N GLY A 16 13.24 13.74 3.27
CA GLY A 16 14.26 13.04 4.06
C GLY A 16 14.08 13.16 5.58
N ALA A 17 15.11 12.73 6.31
CA ALA A 17 15.15 12.80 7.77
C ALA A 17 15.86 14.08 8.24
N ARG A 18 15.21 14.87 9.07
CA ARG A 18 15.75 16.15 9.59
C ARG A 18 15.63 16.21 11.11
N PHE A 19 16.66 16.68 11.77
CA PHE A 19 16.67 16.85 13.22
C PHE A 19 16.21 18.23 13.63
N PHE A 20 15.30 18.29 14.63
CA PHE A 20 14.87 19.55 15.26
C PHE A 20 15.09 19.47 16.77
N PRO A 21 15.82 20.44 17.35
CA PRO A 21 16.03 20.48 18.80
C PRO A 21 14.74 20.78 19.56
N PHE A 22 13.89 21.63 19.02
CA PHE A 22 12.60 22.01 19.62
C PHE A 22 11.55 22.29 18.56
N LEU A 23 10.37 21.70 18.71
CA LEU A 23 9.17 21.98 17.93
C LEU A 23 7.95 22.07 18.86
N SER A 24 6.91 22.77 18.44
CA SER A 24 5.61 22.74 19.09
C SER A 24 4.48 22.64 18.06
N TRP A 25 3.35 22.13 18.50
CA TRP A 25 2.12 22.00 17.73
C TRP A 25 0.94 22.61 18.48
N ASP A 26 0.22 23.55 17.82
CA ASP A 26 -1.04 24.15 18.31
C ASP A 26 -2.11 24.25 17.20
N GLY A 27 -2.06 23.33 16.24
CA GLY A 27 -2.79 23.34 14.97
C GLY A 27 -1.88 23.61 13.78
N LEU A 28 -0.70 24.21 14.03
CA LEU A 28 0.39 24.37 13.07
C LEU A 28 1.71 24.03 13.74
N LEU A 29 2.61 23.38 13.01
CA LEU A 29 3.95 23.10 13.51
C LEU A 29 4.80 24.38 13.56
N LYS A 30 5.44 24.63 14.69
CA LYS A 30 6.29 25.80 14.93
C LYS A 30 7.69 25.37 15.40
N LYS A 31 8.71 26.09 14.94
CA LYS A 31 10.05 25.98 15.50
C LYS A 31 10.12 26.82 16.78
N GLU A 32 10.69 26.27 17.83
CA GLU A 32 10.90 26.96 19.11
C GLU A 32 12.37 26.96 19.52
N ASP A 33 12.78 27.96 20.33
CA ASP A 33 14.17 28.04 20.80
C ASP A 33 14.39 27.21 22.06
N SER A 34 13.39 27.14 22.96
CA SER A 34 13.38 26.27 24.14
C SER A 34 12.01 26.21 24.81
N ARG A 35 11.63 25.04 25.36
CA ARG A 35 10.53 24.90 26.35
C ARG A 35 10.87 23.83 27.38
N GLU A 36 10.40 24.03 28.62
CA GLU A 36 10.41 23.01 29.64
C GLU A 36 9.23 22.04 29.43
N GLY A 37 9.50 20.72 29.52
CA GLY A 37 8.50 19.67 29.32
C GLY A 37 8.39 19.23 27.85
N GLY A 38 7.40 18.36 27.58
CA GLY A 38 7.10 17.82 26.25
C GLY A 38 7.74 16.46 25.97
N ARG A 39 7.43 15.91 24.77
CA ARG A 39 7.93 14.61 24.28
C ARG A 39 9.40 14.73 23.90
N ARG A 40 10.21 13.71 24.22
CA ARG A 40 11.66 13.72 23.98
C ARG A 40 12.08 12.61 23.04
N GLY A 41 12.93 12.95 22.07
CA GLY A 41 13.43 11.99 21.06
C GLY A 41 12.32 11.53 20.12
N GLY A 42 12.56 10.39 19.45
CA GLY A 42 11.58 9.79 18.54
C GLY A 42 11.45 10.50 17.21
N PHE A 43 10.33 10.23 16.53
CA PHE A 43 10.07 10.70 15.18
C PHE A 43 8.73 11.44 15.08
N LEU A 44 8.72 12.49 14.27
CA LEU A 44 7.50 13.15 13.77
C LEU A 44 7.39 12.87 12.27
N PHE A 45 6.21 12.51 11.79
CA PHE A 45 5.99 12.25 10.37
C PHE A 45 4.52 12.51 9.97
N PRO A 46 4.25 12.74 8.66
CA PRO A 46 2.90 13.09 8.20
C PRO A 46 1.97 11.89 8.04
N GLY A 47 2.35 10.73 8.59
CA GLY A 47 1.77 9.44 8.30
C GLY A 47 2.39 8.78 7.07
N VAL A 48 2.24 7.46 6.98
CA VAL A 48 2.68 6.68 5.81
C VAL A 48 1.58 6.67 4.74
N TRP A 49 1.98 6.46 3.49
CA TRP A 49 1.07 6.24 2.37
C TRP A 49 1.09 4.75 2.01
N ASP A 50 -0.04 4.07 2.19
CA ASP A 50 -0.16 2.64 1.93
C ASP A 50 -0.94 2.38 0.63
N PHE A 51 -0.26 1.87 -0.38
CA PHE A 51 -0.83 1.73 -1.72
C PHE A 51 -1.52 0.38 -1.96
N HIS A 52 -1.48 -0.52 -0.99
CA HIS A 52 -2.14 -1.82 -1.13
C HIS A 52 -2.80 -2.22 0.19
N VAL A 53 -4.04 -1.77 0.40
CA VAL A 53 -4.83 -1.98 1.64
C VAL A 53 -6.23 -2.43 1.30
N HIS A 54 -6.66 -3.54 1.88
CA HIS A 54 -8.01 -4.11 1.71
C HIS A 54 -8.99 -3.70 2.81
N GLY A 55 -8.49 -3.23 3.96
CA GLY A 55 -9.33 -2.87 5.09
C GLY A 55 -8.57 -2.57 6.38
N GLY A 56 -9.25 -2.64 7.51
CA GLY A 56 -8.69 -2.46 8.85
C GLY A 56 -9.76 -2.28 9.91
N GLY A 57 -9.44 -2.61 11.18
CA GLY A 57 -10.35 -2.40 12.29
C GLY A 57 -11.66 -3.21 12.23
N GLY A 58 -11.68 -4.30 11.50
CA GLY A 58 -12.88 -5.11 11.25
C GLY A 58 -13.69 -4.66 10.03
N PHE A 59 -13.27 -3.60 9.32
CA PHE A 59 -13.97 -3.00 8.18
C PHE A 59 -13.25 -3.27 6.85
N SER A 60 -14.01 -3.42 5.76
CA SER A 60 -13.52 -3.68 4.41
C SER A 60 -13.57 -2.43 3.53
N LEU A 61 -12.51 -2.21 2.72
CA LEU A 61 -12.52 -1.25 1.62
C LEU A 61 -13.18 -1.82 0.36
N ALA A 62 -13.22 -3.15 0.22
CA ALA A 62 -13.96 -3.85 -0.84
C ALA A 62 -15.43 -3.99 -0.44
N SER A 63 -16.16 -2.87 -0.42
CA SER A 63 -17.56 -2.78 0.05
C SER A 63 -18.31 -1.67 -0.67
N SER A 64 -19.61 -1.87 -0.89
CA SER A 64 -20.54 -0.84 -1.34
C SER A 64 -21.16 -0.04 -0.17
N SER A 65 -20.70 -0.26 1.06
CA SER A 65 -21.16 0.42 2.26
C SER A 65 -20.23 1.54 2.69
N LEU A 66 -20.72 2.79 2.69
CA LEU A 66 -19.98 3.95 3.20
C LEU A 66 -19.46 3.74 4.63
N ARG A 67 -20.25 3.05 5.48
CA ARG A 67 -19.86 2.75 6.86
C ARG A 67 -18.61 1.87 6.91
N GLU A 68 -18.56 0.83 6.07
CA GLU A 68 -17.43 -0.09 5.99
C GLU A 68 -16.18 0.65 5.50
N VAL A 69 -16.30 1.35 4.37
CA VAL A 69 -15.16 2.09 3.78
C VAL A 69 -14.63 3.14 4.76
N ARG A 70 -15.49 3.98 5.33
CA ARG A 70 -15.05 5.01 6.29
C ARG A 70 -14.50 4.42 7.59
N GLY A 71 -15.06 3.29 8.04
CA GLY A 71 -14.55 2.55 9.20
C GLY A 71 -13.11 2.10 8.98
N ALA A 72 -12.82 1.53 7.80
CA ALA A 72 -11.47 1.12 7.42
C ALA A 72 -10.50 2.32 7.32
N LEU A 73 -10.91 3.43 6.67
CA LEU A 73 -10.08 4.64 6.57
C LEU A 73 -9.72 5.22 7.95
N ARG A 74 -10.70 5.23 8.87
CA ARG A 74 -10.46 5.68 10.25
C ARG A 74 -9.51 4.76 11.02
N ALA A 75 -9.69 3.45 10.88
CA ALA A 75 -8.81 2.48 11.53
C ALA A 75 -7.36 2.63 11.03
N GLN A 76 -7.16 2.76 9.73
CA GLN A 76 -5.84 2.98 9.15
C GLN A 76 -5.23 4.31 9.60
N TYR A 77 -6.01 5.39 9.65
CA TYR A 77 -5.54 6.69 10.16
C TYR A 77 -5.04 6.60 11.60
N LEU A 78 -5.79 5.96 12.50
CA LEU A 78 -5.39 5.80 13.91
C LEU A 78 -4.11 4.97 14.09
N HIS A 79 -3.72 4.18 13.07
CA HIS A 79 -2.52 3.34 13.08
C HIS A 79 -1.39 3.88 12.19
N GLY A 80 -1.40 5.18 11.87
CA GLY A 80 -0.28 5.88 11.23
C GLY A 80 -0.34 6.00 9.71
N THR A 81 -1.41 5.53 9.05
CA THR A 81 -1.62 5.69 7.61
C THR A 81 -2.41 6.96 7.33
N SER A 82 -1.80 7.97 6.71
CA SER A 82 -2.48 9.25 6.38
C SER A 82 -3.13 9.25 5.01
N ALA A 83 -2.68 8.42 4.08
CA ALA A 83 -3.30 8.26 2.78
C ALA A 83 -3.13 6.82 2.26
N LEU A 84 -4.05 6.37 1.42
CA LEU A 84 -4.00 5.01 0.89
C LEU A 84 -4.68 4.87 -0.49
N LEU A 85 -4.35 3.78 -1.19
CA LEU A 85 -5.17 3.24 -2.26
C LEU A 85 -6.00 2.07 -1.69
N ALA A 86 -7.32 2.10 -1.95
CA ALA A 86 -8.19 0.98 -1.61
C ALA A 86 -7.92 -0.18 -2.57
N ALA A 87 -7.29 -1.26 -2.08
CA ALA A 87 -7.07 -2.45 -2.87
C ALA A 87 -8.35 -3.29 -2.91
N LEU A 88 -8.84 -3.53 -4.12
CA LEU A 88 -10.01 -4.39 -4.36
C LEU A 88 -9.54 -5.73 -4.90
N PRO A 89 -9.78 -6.81 -4.15
CA PRO A 89 -9.50 -8.16 -4.62
C PRO A 89 -10.36 -8.50 -5.85
N LEU A 90 -9.97 -9.55 -6.54
CA LEU A 90 -10.68 -10.06 -7.71
C LEU A 90 -12.18 -10.27 -7.44
N MET A 91 -13.03 -9.62 -8.22
CA MET A 91 -14.49 -9.71 -8.15
C MET A 91 -15.14 -9.58 -9.54
N GLY A 92 -16.41 -9.95 -9.67
CA GLY A 92 -17.16 -9.79 -10.93
C GLY A 92 -17.54 -8.34 -11.22
N PRO A 93 -17.98 -8.05 -12.47
CA PRO A 93 -18.24 -6.69 -12.95
C PRO A 93 -19.21 -5.89 -12.08
N GLU A 94 -20.34 -6.46 -11.70
CA GLU A 94 -21.39 -5.78 -10.92
C GLU A 94 -20.89 -5.42 -9.51
N ALA A 95 -20.23 -6.36 -8.84
CA ALA A 95 -19.68 -6.12 -7.51
C ALA A 95 -18.57 -5.07 -7.53
N LEU A 96 -17.72 -5.06 -8.58
CA LEU A 96 -16.69 -4.04 -8.74
C LEU A 96 -17.32 -2.66 -8.94
N GLU A 97 -18.34 -2.55 -9.78
CA GLU A 97 -19.02 -1.29 -10.03
C GLU A 97 -19.65 -0.70 -8.76
N GLU A 98 -20.32 -1.53 -7.95
CA GLU A 98 -20.88 -1.10 -6.66
C GLU A 98 -19.79 -0.57 -5.71
N CYS A 99 -18.64 -1.25 -5.63
CA CYS A 99 -17.50 -0.79 -4.83
C CYS A 99 -16.91 0.54 -5.36
N LEU A 100 -16.73 0.66 -6.68
CA LEU A 100 -16.20 1.89 -7.30
C LEU A 100 -17.11 3.08 -7.05
N SER A 101 -18.44 2.91 -7.17
CA SER A 101 -19.41 3.97 -6.89
C SER A 101 -19.31 4.48 -5.44
N CYS A 102 -19.21 3.56 -4.47
CA CYS A 102 -19.04 3.92 -3.07
C CYS A 102 -17.69 4.63 -2.80
N LEU A 103 -16.61 4.14 -3.40
CA LEU A 103 -15.27 4.71 -3.21
C LEU A 103 -15.14 6.09 -3.89
N GLU A 104 -15.83 6.33 -5.01
CA GLU A 104 -15.87 7.65 -5.65
C GLU A 104 -16.55 8.68 -4.75
N GLU A 105 -17.69 8.33 -4.13
CA GLU A 105 -18.36 9.18 -3.15
C GLU A 105 -17.46 9.50 -1.96
N VAL A 106 -16.80 8.49 -1.39
CA VAL A 106 -15.88 8.67 -0.25
C VAL A 106 -14.68 9.54 -0.62
N LYS A 107 -14.09 9.35 -1.83
CA LYS A 107 -12.96 10.15 -2.31
C LYS A 107 -13.35 11.61 -2.49
N GLY A 108 -14.58 11.89 -2.93
CA GLY A 108 -15.12 13.24 -3.08
C GLY A 108 -15.32 13.98 -1.75
N GLU A 109 -15.37 13.27 -0.62
CA GLU A 109 -15.64 13.83 0.71
C GLU A 109 -14.61 13.37 1.75
N SER A 110 -13.40 13.95 1.75
CA SER A 110 -12.42 13.70 2.81
C SER A 110 -12.89 14.21 4.16
N ARG A 111 -12.67 13.44 5.22
CA ARG A 111 -13.07 13.80 6.60
C ARG A 111 -11.86 13.78 7.54
N PRO A 112 -11.79 14.71 8.51
CA PRO A 112 -10.77 14.67 9.55
C PRO A 112 -10.81 13.34 10.34
N GLY A 113 -9.64 12.79 10.65
CA GLY A 113 -9.53 11.52 11.37
C GLY A 113 -9.75 10.28 10.50
N GLU A 114 -9.80 10.43 9.18
CA GLU A 114 -9.81 9.36 8.19
C GLU A 114 -8.56 9.47 7.30
N ALA A 115 -7.95 8.34 6.93
CA ALA A 115 -6.89 8.32 5.92
C ALA A 115 -7.44 8.84 4.58
N LYS A 116 -6.69 9.68 3.87
CA LYS A 116 -7.10 10.21 2.56
C LYS A 116 -7.15 9.05 1.54
N LEU A 117 -8.31 8.85 0.93
CA LEU A 117 -8.44 7.92 -0.19
C LEU A 117 -7.88 8.57 -1.47
N LEU A 118 -6.69 8.11 -1.92
CA LEU A 118 -6.05 8.61 -3.13
C LEU A 118 -6.66 8.01 -4.40
N GLY A 119 -7.29 6.85 -4.28
CA GLY A 119 -7.93 6.11 -5.35
C GLY A 119 -8.03 4.62 -5.07
N VAL A 120 -8.16 3.86 -6.13
CA VAL A 120 -8.38 2.41 -6.09
C VAL A 120 -7.22 1.67 -6.76
N TYR A 121 -6.85 0.55 -6.16
CA TYR A 121 -5.94 -0.45 -6.70
C TYR A 121 -6.75 -1.71 -7.04
N LEU A 122 -6.71 -2.22 -8.26
CA LEU A 122 -7.43 -3.42 -8.68
C LEU A 122 -6.48 -4.61 -8.83
N GLU A 123 -6.77 -5.71 -8.14
CA GLU A 123 -6.07 -6.98 -8.37
C GLU A 123 -6.79 -7.82 -9.42
N GLY A 124 -6.47 -7.53 -10.67
CA GLY A 124 -7.10 -8.15 -11.83
C GLY A 124 -8.10 -7.22 -12.54
N PRO A 125 -8.98 -7.79 -13.40
CA PRO A 125 -9.32 -9.21 -13.57
C PRO A 125 -8.39 -10.03 -14.49
N PHE A 126 -7.48 -9.42 -15.23
CA PHE A 126 -6.65 -10.13 -16.21
C PHE A 126 -5.38 -10.72 -15.57
N ILE A 127 -5.57 -11.53 -14.53
CA ILE A 127 -4.52 -12.26 -13.81
C ILE A 127 -4.53 -13.75 -14.17
N ASN A 128 -3.49 -14.47 -13.78
CA ASN A 128 -3.39 -15.90 -14.04
C ASN A 128 -4.33 -16.69 -13.10
N PRO A 129 -5.23 -17.56 -13.63
CA PRO A 129 -6.16 -18.34 -12.82
C PRO A 129 -5.49 -19.28 -11.80
N GLU A 130 -4.25 -19.71 -12.06
CA GLU A 130 -3.47 -20.55 -11.14
C GLU A 130 -2.76 -19.73 -10.05
N LYS A 131 -2.76 -18.40 -10.19
CA LYS A 131 -2.07 -17.44 -9.30
C LYS A 131 -3.01 -16.48 -8.59
N VAL A 132 -4.27 -16.82 -8.44
CA VAL A 132 -5.27 -16.00 -7.72
C VAL A 132 -4.96 -15.86 -6.21
N GLY A 133 -4.04 -16.64 -5.66
CA GLY A 133 -3.71 -16.60 -4.24
C GLY A 133 -4.90 -16.97 -3.35
N GLY A 134 -5.21 -16.14 -2.36
CA GLY A 134 -6.37 -16.28 -1.48
C GLY A 134 -7.70 -15.88 -2.11
N MET A 135 -7.69 -15.17 -3.24
CA MET A 135 -8.91 -14.66 -3.88
C MET A 135 -9.80 -15.76 -4.46
N ASN A 136 -11.06 -15.42 -4.74
CA ASN A 136 -12.02 -16.35 -5.36
C ASN A 136 -11.92 -16.27 -6.89
N ALA A 137 -11.47 -17.35 -7.53
CA ALA A 137 -11.33 -17.42 -9.00
C ALA A 137 -12.64 -17.16 -9.77
N ARG A 138 -13.82 -17.25 -9.14
CA ARG A 138 -15.09 -16.88 -9.77
C ARG A 138 -15.13 -15.42 -10.24
N GLY A 139 -14.35 -14.54 -9.60
CA GLY A 139 -14.23 -13.14 -10.00
C GLY A 139 -13.55 -12.93 -11.37
N LEU A 140 -12.90 -13.94 -11.95
CA LEU A 140 -12.37 -13.89 -13.32
C LEU A 140 -13.46 -13.93 -14.39
N ALA A 141 -14.66 -14.41 -14.06
CA ALA A 141 -15.75 -14.57 -15.03
C ALA A 141 -16.43 -13.21 -15.35
N GLY A 142 -16.96 -13.13 -16.56
CA GLY A 142 -17.77 -11.98 -17.00
C GLY A 142 -16.98 -10.78 -17.52
N TRP A 143 -15.65 -10.85 -17.55
CA TRP A 143 -14.79 -9.76 -18.02
C TRP A 143 -14.44 -9.89 -19.51
N SER A 144 -14.59 -8.78 -20.24
CA SER A 144 -13.93 -8.52 -21.52
C SER A 144 -13.06 -7.27 -21.39
N VAL A 145 -12.07 -7.11 -22.26
CA VAL A 145 -11.22 -5.90 -22.26
C VAL A 145 -12.07 -4.65 -22.47
N GLU A 146 -13.01 -4.68 -23.42
CA GLU A 146 -13.91 -3.58 -23.74
C GLU A 146 -14.82 -3.23 -22.56
N GLY A 147 -15.44 -4.23 -21.93
CA GLY A 147 -16.31 -4.04 -20.77
C GLY A 147 -15.57 -3.47 -19.57
N PHE A 148 -14.33 -3.94 -19.34
CA PHE A 148 -13.49 -3.43 -18.26
C PHE A 148 -13.08 -1.97 -18.50
N LEU A 149 -12.61 -1.63 -19.71
CA LEU A 149 -12.21 -0.26 -20.03
C LEU A 149 -13.42 0.69 -19.97
N ALA A 150 -14.59 0.25 -20.47
CA ALA A 150 -15.83 1.03 -20.38
C ALA A 150 -16.27 1.27 -18.92
N LEU A 151 -16.03 0.31 -18.02
CA LEU A 151 -16.26 0.52 -16.60
C LEU A 151 -15.31 1.59 -16.03
N LEU A 152 -14.01 1.53 -16.35
CA LEU A 152 -13.04 2.53 -15.88
C LEU A 152 -13.35 3.93 -16.40
N ASP A 153 -13.83 4.04 -17.63
CA ASP A 153 -14.20 5.32 -18.28
C ASP A 153 -15.38 6.02 -17.58
N ARG A 154 -16.20 5.28 -16.79
CA ARG A 154 -17.26 5.86 -15.94
C ARG A 154 -16.74 6.47 -14.63
N TYR A 155 -15.54 6.09 -14.21
CA TYR A 155 -14.88 6.54 -12.97
C TYR A 155 -13.50 7.14 -13.27
N PRO A 156 -13.41 8.24 -14.04
CA PRO A 156 -12.13 8.76 -14.51
C PRO A 156 -11.24 9.21 -13.34
N GLY A 157 -10.00 8.71 -13.30
CA GLY A 157 -9.02 9.03 -12.28
C GLY A 157 -9.29 8.44 -10.89
N LEU A 158 -10.31 7.60 -10.73
CA LEU A 158 -10.54 6.86 -9.48
C LEU A 158 -9.61 5.64 -9.40
N VAL A 159 -9.57 4.81 -10.43
CA VAL A 159 -8.64 3.66 -10.49
C VAL A 159 -7.26 4.16 -10.85
N ARG A 160 -6.30 3.93 -9.95
CA ARG A 160 -4.92 4.40 -10.07
C ARG A 160 -3.96 3.28 -10.48
N VAL A 161 -4.23 2.05 -10.06
CA VAL A 161 -3.38 0.89 -10.31
C VAL A 161 -4.24 -0.30 -10.74
N VAL A 162 -3.75 -1.09 -11.70
CA VAL A 162 -4.36 -2.37 -12.10
C VAL A 162 -3.27 -3.43 -12.23
N THR A 163 -3.44 -4.56 -11.53
CA THR A 163 -2.57 -5.74 -11.67
C THR A 163 -2.95 -6.56 -12.88
N ILE A 164 -1.96 -6.87 -13.71
CA ILE A 164 -2.07 -7.69 -14.92
C ILE A 164 -1.02 -8.80 -14.87
N ALA A 165 -1.41 -10.01 -15.29
CA ALA A 165 -0.47 -11.10 -15.57
C ALA A 165 -0.01 -10.99 -17.04
N PRO A 166 1.29 -10.76 -17.31
CA PRO A 166 1.81 -10.50 -18.66
C PRO A 166 1.58 -11.63 -19.66
N GLU A 167 1.47 -12.87 -19.21
CA GLU A 167 1.19 -14.06 -20.04
C GLU A 167 -0.27 -14.18 -20.50
N ARG A 168 -1.15 -13.34 -19.97
CA ARG A 168 -2.54 -13.32 -20.39
C ARG A 168 -2.67 -12.78 -21.84
N PRO A 169 -3.49 -13.42 -22.70
CA PRO A 169 -3.64 -12.98 -24.08
C PRO A 169 -4.17 -11.56 -24.22
N GLU A 170 -4.87 -11.05 -23.20
CA GLU A 170 -5.37 -9.69 -23.13
C GLU A 170 -4.28 -8.63 -22.85
N ALA A 171 -3.11 -9.05 -22.31
CA ALA A 171 -2.08 -8.13 -21.79
C ALA A 171 -1.58 -7.13 -22.84
N GLU A 172 -1.31 -7.58 -24.06
CA GLU A 172 -0.81 -6.72 -25.14
C GLU A 172 -1.79 -5.60 -25.55
N ARG A 173 -3.08 -5.82 -25.34
CA ARG A 173 -4.13 -4.83 -25.65
C ARG A 173 -4.44 -3.93 -24.44
N ILE A 174 -4.51 -4.52 -23.27
CA ILE A 174 -5.01 -3.81 -22.10
C ILE A 174 -3.93 -2.92 -21.46
N ILE A 175 -2.66 -3.34 -21.48
CA ILE A 175 -1.57 -2.54 -20.88
C ILE A 175 -1.48 -1.14 -21.50
N PRO A 176 -1.35 -0.97 -22.84
CA PRO A 176 -1.32 0.36 -23.44
C PRO A 176 -2.59 1.16 -23.17
N ALA A 177 -3.77 0.51 -23.24
CA ALA A 177 -5.05 1.18 -23.00
C ALA A 177 -5.22 1.71 -21.57
N LEU A 178 -4.66 1.04 -20.58
CA LEU A 178 -4.60 1.52 -19.19
C LEU A 178 -3.62 2.68 -19.04
N VAL A 179 -2.43 2.57 -19.65
CA VAL A 179 -1.41 3.63 -19.64
C VAL A 179 -1.94 4.92 -20.27
N GLU A 180 -2.67 4.84 -21.40
CA GLU A 180 -3.32 5.99 -22.03
C GLU A 180 -4.34 6.69 -21.12
N ARG A 181 -4.94 5.98 -20.17
CA ARG A 181 -5.86 6.50 -19.15
C ARG A 181 -5.14 7.03 -17.90
N GLY A 182 -3.81 7.02 -17.88
CA GLY A 182 -3.03 7.42 -16.71
C GLY A 182 -3.10 6.40 -15.56
N VAL A 183 -3.49 5.16 -15.84
CA VAL A 183 -3.52 4.08 -14.86
C VAL A 183 -2.16 3.39 -14.82
N VAL A 184 -1.59 3.23 -13.65
CA VAL A 184 -0.34 2.48 -13.44
C VAL A 184 -0.64 0.99 -13.62
N VAL A 185 0.08 0.34 -14.52
CA VAL A 185 -0.02 -1.11 -14.70
C VAL A 185 1.01 -1.79 -13.80
N ALA A 186 0.52 -2.71 -12.96
CA ALA A 186 1.33 -3.55 -12.09
C ALA A 186 1.42 -4.98 -12.64
N ILE A 187 2.60 -5.58 -12.58
CA ILE A 187 2.83 -6.98 -12.91
C ILE A 187 2.66 -7.80 -11.63
N GLY A 188 1.72 -8.75 -11.61
CA GLY A 188 1.45 -9.58 -10.46
C GLY A 188 0.47 -10.72 -10.75
N HIS A 189 0.27 -11.62 -9.79
CA HIS A 189 -0.61 -12.79 -9.94
C HIS A 189 -0.32 -13.55 -11.25
N THR A 190 0.94 -13.93 -11.46
CA THR A 190 1.50 -14.31 -12.76
C THR A 190 2.43 -15.51 -12.68
N GLN A 191 2.47 -16.30 -13.75
CA GLN A 191 3.51 -17.30 -14.04
C GLN A 191 4.48 -16.83 -15.12
N ALA A 192 4.40 -15.56 -15.56
CA ALA A 192 5.17 -15.01 -16.65
C ALA A 192 6.68 -15.28 -16.50
N GLY A 193 7.32 -15.60 -17.61
CA GLY A 193 8.76 -15.63 -17.75
C GLY A 193 9.37 -14.23 -17.89
N GLU A 194 10.68 -14.19 -18.09
CA GLU A 194 11.44 -12.95 -18.32
C GLU A 194 10.91 -12.19 -19.55
N GLU A 195 10.74 -12.89 -20.70
CA GLU A 195 10.34 -12.27 -21.96
C GLU A 195 8.96 -11.60 -21.88
N GLU A 196 7.99 -12.24 -21.23
CA GLU A 196 6.63 -11.70 -21.05
C GLU A 196 6.65 -10.49 -20.12
N ALA A 197 7.40 -10.55 -19.02
CA ALA A 197 7.57 -9.43 -18.12
C ALA A 197 8.25 -8.24 -18.81
N MET A 198 9.32 -8.48 -19.59
CA MET A 198 10.00 -7.44 -20.35
C MET A 198 9.07 -6.79 -21.40
N ARG A 199 8.23 -7.58 -22.09
CA ARG A 199 7.22 -7.03 -23.00
C ARG A 199 6.22 -6.13 -22.26
N ALA A 200 5.69 -6.55 -21.11
CA ALA A 200 4.79 -5.74 -20.31
C ALA A 200 5.44 -4.41 -19.88
N ILE A 201 6.70 -4.44 -19.45
CA ILE A 201 7.47 -3.24 -19.10
C ILE A 201 7.66 -2.33 -20.32
N ALA A 202 7.94 -2.90 -21.50
CA ALA A 202 8.03 -2.14 -22.76
C ALA A 202 6.71 -1.49 -23.17
N LEU A 203 5.59 -2.16 -22.91
CA LEU A 203 4.22 -1.64 -23.14
C LEU A 203 3.79 -0.59 -22.09
N GLY A 204 4.54 -0.40 -21.01
CA GLY A 204 4.31 0.66 -20.04
C GLY A 204 3.97 0.20 -18.62
N ALA A 205 4.09 -1.09 -18.29
CA ALA A 205 4.00 -1.53 -16.89
C ALA A 205 5.13 -0.90 -16.05
N ARG A 206 4.81 -0.41 -14.84
CA ARG A 206 5.74 0.35 -13.99
C ARG A 206 5.73 -0.07 -12.52
N LEU A 207 4.96 -1.08 -12.14
CA LEU A 207 4.85 -1.57 -10.77
C LEU A 207 4.93 -3.10 -10.76
N ALA A 208 5.45 -3.68 -9.70
CA ALA A 208 5.34 -5.11 -9.40
C ALA A 208 4.53 -5.28 -8.12
N THR A 209 3.38 -5.95 -8.20
CA THR A 209 2.48 -6.20 -7.08
C THR A 209 3.12 -7.17 -6.10
N HIS A 210 3.17 -6.82 -4.80
CA HIS A 210 3.66 -7.65 -3.67
C HIS A 210 4.66 -8.74 -4.09
N LEU A 211 5.82 -8.30 -4.56
CA LEU A 211 6.86 -9.11 -5.21
C LEU A 211 7.06 -10.49 -4.57
N PHE A 212 7.21 -11.52 -5.38
CA PHE A 212 7.30 -12.96 -5.08
C PHE A 212 5.98 -13.62 -4.65
N ASN A 213 5.01 -12.88 -4.11
CA ASN A 213 3.72 -13.46 -3.70
C ASN A 213 2.82 -13.65 -4.93
N ALA A 214 2.14 -14.79 -5.02
CA ALA A 214 1.33 -15.17 -6.19
C ALA A 214 2.05 -15.05 -7.55
N MET A 215 3.38 -15.20 -7.57
CA MET A 215 4.21 -15.22 -8.79
C MET A 215 4.82 -16.60 -9.04
N GLY A 216 5.37 -16.79 -10.24
CA GLY A 216 6.21 -17.94 -10.57
C GLY A 216 7.47 -17.99 -9.68
N SER A 217 7.94 -19.20 -9.35
CA SER A 217 9.13 -19.36 -8.52
C SER A 217 10.39 -18.87 -9.23
N PHE A 218 11.23 -18.14 -8.49
CA PHE A 218 12.59 -17.79 -8.96
C PHE A 218 13.47 -19.06 -9.06
N HIS A 219 14.10 -19.23 -10.21
CA HIS A 219 15.10 -20.26 -10.43
C HIS A 219 16.25 -19.68 -11.26
N HIS A 220 17.50 -20.06 -10.94
CA HIS A 220 18.70 -19.47 -11.55
C HIS A 220 18.83 -19.62 -13.08
N ARG A 221 18.07 -20.54 -13.70
CA ARG A 221 17.96 -20.72 -15.17
C ARG A 221 16.61 -20.29 -15.73
N ALA A 222 15.67 -19.89 -14.90
CA ALA A 222 14.35 -19.41 -15.27
C ALA A 222 13.92 -18.35 -14.22
N PRO A 223 14.44 -17.10 -14.34
CA PRO A 223 14.30 -16.09 -13.30
C PRO A 223 12.86 -15.63 -13.07
N GLY A 224 12.00 -15.70 -14.10
CA GLY A 224 10.60 -15.32 -14.02
C GLY A 224 10.38 -13.81 -13.87
N ALA A 225 9.11 -13.43 -13.82
CA ALA A 225 8.70 -12.03 -13.73
C ALA A 225 9.22 -11.33 -12.47
N ALA A 226 9.27 -12.03 -11.33
CA ALA A 226 9.67 -11.42 -10.07
C ALA A 226 11.10 -10.85 -10.11
N LEU A 227 12.09 -11.64 -10.58
CA LEU A 227 13.46 -11.15 -10.68
C LEU A 227 13.63 -10.12 -11.81
N THR A 228 12.90 -10.28 -12.91
CA THR A 228 12.89 -9.30 -14.01
C THR A 228 12.45 -7.93 -13.51
N CYS A 229 11.31 -7.85 -12.79
CA CYS A 229 10.83 -6.61 -12.19
C CYS A 229 11.79 -6.05 -11.14
N LEU A 230 12.39 -6.92 -10.32
CA LEU A 230 13.33 -6.49 -9.28
C LEU A 230 14.61 -5.87 -9.85
N LEU A 231 15.06 -6.30 -11.03
CA LEU A 231 16.28 -5.79 -11.68
C LEU A 231 16.02 -4.58 -12.57
N ASP A 232 14.81 -4.41 -13.10
CA ASP A 232 14.48 -3.29 -14.00
C ASP A 232 14.14 -2.02 -13.19
N THR A 233 15.01 -1.01 -13.30
CA THR A 233 14.87 0.25 -12.54
C THR A 233 13.68 1.11 -12.98
N ARG A 234 13.02 0.79 -14.11
CA ARG A 234 11.76 1.44 -14.54
C ARG A 234 10.56 0.98 -13.73
N VAL A 235 10.69 -0.15 -13.01
CA VAL A 235 9.62 -0.77 -12.23
C VAL A 235 9.79 -0.43 -10.76
N VAL A 236 8.79 0.14 -10.15
CA VAL A 236 8.65 0.25 -8.69
C VAL A 236 8.27 -1.12 -8.15
N VAL A 237 8.83 -1.52 -7.02
CA VAL A 237 8.65 -2.86 -6.46
C VAL A 237 7.89 -2.78 -5.15
N GLU A 238 6.66 -3.30 -5.12
CA GLU A 238 5.95 -3.53 -3.86
C GLU A 238 6.49 -4.77 -3.17
N PHE A 239 6.52 -4.75 -1.85
CA PHE A 239 6.75 -5.92 -1.02
C PHE A 239 6.07 -5.77 0.35
N ILE A 240 5.65 -6.90 0.93
CA ILE A 240 4.98 -6.93 2.23
C ILE A 240 6.03 -7.13 3.32
N PRO A 241 6.25 -6.15 4.22
CA PRO A 241 7.32 -6.19 5.22
C PRO A 241 6.92 -6.98 6.48
N GLU A 242 6.67 -8.30 6.30
CA GLU A 242 6.39 -9.22 7.40
C GLU A 242 6.84 -10.67 7.07
N LYS A 243 6.99 -11.53 8.09
CA LYS A 243 7.65 -12.84 7.96
C LYS A 243 6.81 -13.92 7.26
N GLY A 244 5.49 -13.81 7.26
CA GLY A 244 4.59 -14.80 6.67
C GLY A 244 4.61 -14.75 5.13
N HIS A 245 4.79 -13.56 4.56
CA HIS A 245 4.87 -13.35 3.12
C HIS A 245 6.29 -13.44 2.58
N LEU A 246 7.27 -12.82 3.28
CA LEU A 246 8.65 -12.79 2.85
C LEU A 246 9.61 -13.08 4.02
N HIS A 247 10.46 -14.10 3.85
CA HIS A 247 11.52 -14.35 4.81
C HIS A 247 12.43 -13.10 4.95
N PRO A 248 12.91 -12.73 6.18
CA PRO A 248 13.73 -11.54 6.39
C PRO A 248 14.96 -11.42 5.47
N LEU A 249 15.62 -12.53 5.13
CA LEU A 249 16.72 -12.53 4.16
C LEU A 249 16.28 -12.14 2.75
N VAL A 250 15.05 -12.45 2.33
CA VAL A 250 14.50 -12.03 1.03
C VAL A 250 14.20 -10.54 1.05
N GLN A 251 13.63 -10.02 2.14
CA GLN A 251 13.42 -8.59 2.31
C GLN A 251 14.75 -7.82 2.30
N GLN A 252 15.79 -8.34 3.00
CA GLN A 252 17.14 -7.78 2.98
C GLN A 252 17.75 -7.81 1.56
N PHE A 253 17.53 -8.90 0.81
CA PHE A 253 17.97 -9.01 -0.58
C PHE A 253 17.32 -7.93 -1.45
N ILE A 254 16.00 -7.73 -1.37
CA ILE A 254 15.27 -6.69 -2.09
C ILE A 254 15.86 -5.30 -1.78
N VAL A 255 15.96 -4.95 -0.50
CA VAL A 255 16.43 -3.62 -0.07
C VAL A 255 17.87 -3.37 -0.49
N LYS A 256 18.78 -4.35 -0.30
CA LYS A 256 20.19 -4.22 -0.70
C LYS A 256 20.39 -4.12 -2.20
N LEU A 257 19.62 -4.89 -2.99
CA LEU A 257 19.74 -4.87 -4.44
C LEU A 257 19.29 -3.53 -5.02
N ARG A 258 18.18 -3.00 -4.52
CA ARG A 258 17.60 -1.73 -4.97
C ARG A 258 18.21 -0.51 -4.26
N LYS A 259 19.01 -0.69 -3.23
CA LYS A 259 19.59 0.40 -2.42
C LYS A 259 18.55 1.40 -1.89
N GLY A 260 17.34 0.92 -1.61
CA GLY A 260 16.20 1.75 -1.20
C GLY A 260 15.47 2.48 -2.33
N GLU A 261 15.95 2.42 -3.58
CA GLU A 261 15.36 3.15 -4.71
C GLU A 261 14.23 2.35 -5.39
N GLY A 262 13.13 3.03 -5.71
CA GLY A 262 11.98 2.42 -6.38
C GLY A 262 11.38 1.26 -5.59
N LEU A 263 11.46 1.29 -4.27
CA LEU A 263 10.80 0.36 -3.37
C LEU A 263 9.52 0.99 -2.81
N LEU A 264 8.49 0.19 -2.71
CA LEU A 264 7.18 0.57 -2.17
C LEU A 264 6.72 -0.51 -1.20
N PRO A 265 7.15 -0.49 0.08
CA PRO A 265 6.54 -1.33 1.10
C PRO A 265 5.04 -1.08 1.16
N VAL A 266 4.25 -2.15 1.26
CA VAL A 266 2.78 -2.11 1.38
C VAL A 266 2.33 -3.06 2.47
N SER A 267 1.19 -2.78 3.11
CA SER A 267 0.71 -3.69 4.15
C SER A 267 0.08 -4.95 3.58
N ASP A 268 -0.61 -4.85 2.47
CA ASP A 268 -1.59 -5.87 2.02
C ASP A 268 -2.59 -6.18 3.15
N GLY A 269 -2.94 -5.11 3.91
CA GLY A 269 -3.70 -5.18 5.16
C GLY A 269 -5.17 -5.46 4.92
N THR A 270 -5.67 -6.54 5.53
CA THR A 270 -7.07 -6.98 5.45
C THR A 270 -7.93 -6.31 6.53
N PRO A 271 -9.25 -6.56 6.60
CA PRO A 271 -10.07 -6.16 7.74
C PRO A 271 -9.53 -6.60 9.12
N LEU A 272 -8.65 -7.61 9.16
CA LEU A 272 -8.04 -8.08 10.39
C LEU A 272 -6.86 -7.20 10.86
N SER A 273 -6.33 -6.30 10.01
CA SER A 273 -5.29 -5.34 10.36
C SER A 273 -5.83 -4.18 11.23
N ALA A 274 -4.96 -3.27 11.64
CA ALA A 274 -5.32 -2.03 12.33
C ALA A 274 -6.29 -2.22 13.51
N GLY A 275 -5.98 -3.14 14.44
CA GLY A 275 -6.84 -3.46 15.58
C GLY A 275 -8.07 -4.31 15.23
N GLY A 276 -8.12 -4.91 14.05
CA GLY A 276 -9.21 -5.79 13.64
C GLY A 276 -9.24 -7.13 14.39
N PRO A 277 -10.34 -7.90 14.22
CA PRO A 277 -10.57 -9.15 14.94
C PRO A 277 -9.54 -10.24 14.58
N GLU A 278 -9.50 -11.33 15.35
CA GLU A 278 -8.62 -12.48 15.10
C GLU A 278 -9.08 -13.33 13.90
N GLU A 279 -10.40 -13.38 13.66
CA GLU A 279 -11.00 -14.08 12.51
C GLU A 279 -12.25 -13.34 12.02
N THR A 280 -12.59 -13.52 10.75
CA THR A 280 -13.83 -13.00 10.17
C THR A 280 -14.21 -13.77 8.90
N VAL A 281 -15.38 -13.48 8.35
CA VAL A 281 -15.72 -13.84 6.97
C VAL A 281 -15.52 -12.61 6.10
N TRP A 282 -14.57 -12.70 5.14
CA TRP A 282 -14.26 -11.63 4.23
C TRP A 282 -14.30 -12.14 2.78
N MET A 283 -14.94 -11.39 1.88
CA MET A 283 -15.15 -11.80 0.49
C MET A 283 -15.76 -13.21 0.35
N GLY A 284 -16.66 -13.56 1.28
CA GLY A 284 -17.31 -14.88 1.32
C GLY A 284 -16.42 -16.03 1.78
N VAL A 285 -15.24 -15.75 2.33
CA VAL A 285 -14.26 -16.76 2.78
C VAL A 285 -13.96 -16.52 4.26
N LYS A 286 -13.93 -17.60 5.06
CA LYS A 286 -13.44 -17.53 6.44
C LYS A 286 -11.93 -17.36 6.43
N VAL A 287 -11.46 -16.32 7.14
CA VAL A 287 -10.05 -15.96 7.27
C VAL A 287 -9.69 -15.72 8.73
N ALA A 288 -8.46 -16.03 9.10
CA ALA A 288 -7.95 -15.84 10.46
C ALA A 288 -6.49 -15.37 10.44
N LYS A 289 -6.08 -14.70 11.50
CA LYS A 289 -4.68 -14.36 11.73
C LYS A 289 -3.85 -15.60 11.99
N GLN A 290 -2.70 -15.67 11.34
CA GLN A 290 -1.63 -16.60 11.65
C GLN A 290 -0.33 -15.79 11.85
N GLY A 291 -0.08 -15.35 13.06
CA GLY A 291 0.93 -14.35 13.35
C GLY A 291 0.56 -12.99 12.74
N ARG A 292 1.35 -12.52 11.78
CA ARG A 292 1.10 -11.27 11.05
C ARG A 292 0.46 -11.47 9.66
N ALA A 293 0.46 -12.70 9.18
CA ALA A 293 -0.26 -13.06 7.96
C ALA A 293 -1.73 -13.36 8.23
N VAL A 294 -2.55 -13.28 7.19
CA VAL A 294 -3.94 -13.75 7.20
C VAL A 294 -4.06 -14.95 6.28
N VAL A 295 -4.72 -15.99 6.76
CA VAL A 295 -4.87 -17.25 6.04
C VAL A 295 -6.33 -17.68 5.96
N ARG A 296 -6.64 -18.40 4.90
CA ARG A 296 -7.90 -19.13 4.74
C ARG A 296 -7.84 -20.45 5.47
N GLU A 297 -8.99 -21.15 5.63
CA GLU A 297 -9.06 -22.49 6.23
C GLU A 297 -8.21 -23.53 5.50
N ASP A 298 -7.96 -23.37 4.20
CA ASP A 298 -7.11 -24.25 3.39
C ASP A 298 -5.60 -23.89 3.49
N GLY A 299 -5.23 -22.96 4.36
CA GLY A 299 -3.85 -22.52 4.62
C GLY A 299 -3.28 -21.55 3.59
N ARG A 300 -4.03 -21.15 2.57
CA ARG A 300 -3.57 -20.15 1.60
C ARG A 300 -3.54 -18.76 2.22
N LEU A 301 -2.47 -18.03 1.94
CA LEU A 301 -2.36 -16.62 2.31
C LEU A 301 -3.45 -15.79 1.62
N PHE A 302 -4.03 -14.85 2.36
CA PHE A 302 -5.01 -13.89 1.84
C PHE A 302 -4.79 -12.53 2.51
N GLY A 303 -3.64 -11.91 2.22
CA GLY A 303 -3.20 -10.66 2.76
C GLY A 303 -2.62 -10.74 4.18
N SER A 304 -2.47 -9.61 4.82
CA SER A 304 -1.81 -9.47 6.11
C SER A 304 -2.74 -8.92 7.22
N ALA A 305 -2.28 -9.04 8.45
CA ALA A 305 -2.92 -8.45 9.64
C ALA A 305 -2.12 -7.24 10.17
N ILE A 306 -1.14 -6.72 9.41
CA ILE A 306 -0.32 -5.58 9.81
C ILE A 306 -0.85 -4.27 9.22
N THR A 307 -0.47 -3.16 9.84
CA THR A 307 -0.44 -1.84 9.20
C THR A 307 0.92 -1.62 8.55
N LEU A 308 1.01 -0.71 7.59
CA LEU A 308 2.29 -0.42 6.94
C LEU A 308 3.33 0.10 7.93
N LEU A 309 2.94 0.94 8.89
CA LEU A 309 3.87 1.43 9.92
C LEU A 309 4.45 0.27 10.75
N GLU A 310 3.64 -0.72 11.14
CA GLU A 310 4.13 -1.92 11.83
C GLU A 310 5.13 -2.72 10.98
N GLY A 311 4.91 -2.75 9.66
CA GLY A 311 5.85 -3.36 8.71
C GLY A 311 7.17 -2.59 8.63
N LEU A 312 7.14 -1.26 8.55
CA LEU A 312 8.35 -0.44 8.54
C LEU A 312 9.13 -0.56 9.86
N LEU A 313 8.43 -0.56 11.00
CA LEU A 313 9.03 -0.82 12.30
C LEU A 313 9.62 -2.23 12.43
N PHE A 314 9.06 -3.21 11.74
CA PHE A 314 9.65 -4.54 11.66
C PHE A 314 10.96 -4.50 10.85
N LEU A 315 11.02 -3.83 9.70
CA LEU A 315 12.26 -3.69 8.91
C LEU A 315 13.38 -3.02 9.70
N ASP A 316 13.04 -1.97 10.44
CA ASP A 316 14.00 -1.23 11.29
C ASP A 316 14.55 -2.12 12.41
N ARG A 317 13.68 -2.80 13.16
CA ARG A 317 14.07 -3.70 14.26
C ARG A 317 14.91 -4.90 13.83
N GLU A 318 14.65 -5.43 12.64
CA GLU A 318 15.44 -6.54 12.05
C GLU A 318 16.75 -6.03 11.39
N GLY A 319 17.02 -4.72 11.40
CA GLY A 319 18.19 -4.13 10.76
C GLY A 319 18.22 -4.29 9.24
N ILE A 320 17.04 -4.42 8.63
CA ILE A 320 16.88 -4.58 7.17
C ILE A 320 16.87 -3.23 6.49
N TRP A 321 16.09 -2.27 7.03
CA TRP A 321 15.96 -0.92 6.49
C TRP A 321 15.55 0.04 7.60
N ALA A 322 16.38 1.01 7.89
CA ALA A 322 16.15 1.97 8.97
C ALA A 322 14.91 2.84 8.71
N LEU A 323 14.19 3.20 9.77
CA LEU A 323 12.94 3.97 9.65
C LEU A 323 13.17 5.35 9.02
N ASP A 324 14.29 5.99 9.33
CA ASP A 324 14.67 7.31 8.80
C ASP A 324 15.11 7.28 7.32
N GLU A 325 15.33 6.09 6.75
CA GLU A 325 15.55 5.87 5.33
C GLU A 325 14.25 5.39 4.63
N SER A 326 13.54 4.45 5.24
CA SER A 326 12.40 3.77 4.63
C SER A 326 11.16 4.66 4.48
N VAL A 327 10.86 5.52 5.46
CA VAL A 327 9.70 6.44 5.39
C VAL A 327 9.86 7.48 4.27
N PRO A 328 11.01 8.20 4.14
CA PRO A 328 11.21 9.10 3.01
C PRO A 328 11.18 8.41 1.66
N ALA A 329 11.82 7.23 1.52
CA ALA A 329 11.85 6.47 0.28
C ALA A 329 10.44 5.99 -0.14
N LEU A 330 9.65 5.48 0.81
CA LEU A 330 8.25 5.12 0.60
C LEU A 330 7.44 6.30 0.08
N LEU A 331 7.47 7.44 0.80
CA LEU A 331 6.69 8.62 0.42
C LEU A 331 7.12 9.17 -0.94
N GLY A 332 8.42 9.14 -1.25
CA GLY A 332 8.95 9.52 -2.56
C GLY A 332 8.47 8.60 -3.68
N SER A 333 8.56 7.27 -3.51
CA SER A 333 8.09 6.28 -4.48
C SER A 333 6.58 6.38 -4.70
N ALA A 334 5.80 6.50 -3.62
CA ALA A 334 4.35 6.64 -3.66
C ALA A 334 3.94 7.93 -4.40
N SER A 335 4.56 9.06 -4.06
CA SER A 335 4.32 10.36 -4.70
C SER A 335 4.58 10.30 -6.21
N ALA A 336 5.73 9.78 -6.60
CA ALA A 336 6.12 9.66 -8.01
C ALA A 336 5.17 8.75 -8.81
N LEU A 337 4.67 7.67 -8.18
CA LEU A 337 3.83 6.68 -8.86
C LEU A 337 2.44 7.23 -9.23
N VAL A 338 1.84 8.06 -8.38
CA VAL A 338 0.47 8.58 -8.61
C VAL A 338 0.45 10.07 -8.97
N GLY A 339 1.61 10.73 -9.03
CA GLY A 339 1.69 12.15 -9.38
C GLY A 339 1.05 13.08 -8.34
N GLU A 340 0.98 12.65 -7.08
CA GLU A 340 0.52 13.48 -5.97
C GLU A 340 1.70 13.87 -5.06
N GLU A 341 1.75 15.12 -4.61
CA GLU A 341 2.83 15.57 -3.73
C GLU A 341 2.66 14.99 -2.32
N ALA A 342 3.66 14.24 -1.86
CA ALA A 342 3.71 13.80 -0.48
C ALA A 342 3.98 14.99 0.47
N PRO A 343 3.36 15.01 1.67
CA PRO A 343 3.51 16.12 2.60
C PRO A 343 4.96 16.32 3.04
N GLN A 344 5.39 17.56 3.12
CA GLN A 344 6.63 17.98 3.76
C GLN A 344 6.31 18.61 5.11
N VAL A 345 6.83 18.02 6.18
CA VAL A 345 6.59 18.47 7.56
C VAL A 345 7.62 19.51 7.96
N GLY A 346 7.18 20.74 8.24
CA GLY A 346 8.05 21.83 8.63
C GLY A 346 7.25 22.94 9.31
N PRO A 347 7.89 24.04 9.75
CA PRO A 347 7.17 25.16 10.33
C PRO A 347 6.05 25.67 9.42
N GLY A 348 4.83 25.77 9.96
CA GLY A 348 3.61 26.09 9.21
C GLY A 348 2.83 24.88 8.68
N TYR A 349 3.33 23.65 8.87
CA TYR A 349 2.61 22.44 8.52
C TYR A 349 1.35 22.28 9.40
N GLY A 350 0.21 22.01 8.79
CA GLY A 350 -1.10 21.85 9.44
C GLY A 350 -1.86 20.59 9.02
N GLY A 351 -1.17 19.65 8.35
CA GLY A 351 -1.75 18.35 7.95
C GLY A 351 -1.66 17.30 9.04
N PRO A 352 -2.02 16.03 8.72
CA PRO A 352 -1.88 14.90 9.64
C PRO A 352 -0.46 14.82 10.21
N LEU A 353 -0.34 14.65 11.52
CA LEU A 353 0.95 14.58 12.21
C LEU A 353 0.93 13.48 13.26
N TYR A 354 1.92 12.60 13.19
CA TYR A 354 2.11 11.48 14.09
C TYR A 354 3.44 11.63 14.84
N TYR A 355 3.42 11.24 16.09
CA TYR A 355 4.63 11.11 16.91
C TYR A 355 4.84 9.64 17.25
N LEU A 356 6.03 9.15 16.95
CA LEU A 356 6.50 7.83 17.38
C LEU A 356 7.55 8.02 18.46
N SER A 357 7.28 7.54 19.67
CA SER A 357 8.20 7.64 20.79
C SER A 357 9.45 6.77 20.58
N PRO A 358 10.55 7.01 21.30
CA PRO A 358 11.71 6.12 21.29
C PRO A 358 11.39 4.67 21.71
N GLU A 359 10.35 4.48 22.51
CA GLU A 359 9.85 3.17 22.97
C GLU A 359 8.97 2.48 21.92
N GLY A 360 8.61 3.19 20.83
CA GLY A 360 7.79 2.68 19.73
C GLY A 360 6.29 2.89 19.90
N GLU A 361 5.87 3.78 20.79
CA GLU A 361 4.46 4.15 20.97
C GLU A 361 4.05 5.20 19.94
N LEU A 362 2.96 4.94 19.23
CA LEU A 362 2.38 5.86 18.24
C LEU A 362 1.33 6.75 18.87
N GLU A 363 1.43 8.04 18.61
CA GLU A 363 0.43 9.03 18.96
C GLU A 363 0.00 9.83 17.73
N VAL A 364 -1.31 9.98 17.54
CA VAL A 364 -1.89 10.91 16.56
C VAL A 364 -1.87 12.30 17.20
N VAL A 365 -1.06 13.19 16.66
CA VAL A 365 -0.92 14.57 17.17
C VAL A 365 -1.99 15.47 16.54
N ALA A 366 -2.33 15.20 15.27
CA ALA A 366 -3.32 15.97 14.49
C ALA A 366 -3.90 15.18 13.32
#